data_24dc55aae535735b6796a0bbffc04878
#
_entry.id   24dc55aae535735b6796a0bbffc04878
#
_cell.length_a   1.000
_cell.length_b   1.000
_cell.length_c   1.000
_cell.angle_alpha   90.00
_cell.angle_beta   90.00
_cell.angle_gamma   90.00
#
_symmetry.space_group_name_H-M   'P 1'
#
loop_
_entity.id
_entity.type
_entity.pdbx_description
1 polymer ?
#
loop_
_entity_poly.entity_id
_entity_poly.type
_entity_poly.pdbx_seq_one_letter_code
_entity_poly.pdbx_strand_id
1 'polypeptide(L)'
;SGGSVWVRGGSSGDSSAGGAVSLLSGIGATSGSVRVASAAATDSSVSGDVGVHTGGADSGASGSLSIASGISASGSSGSVVVSSGDSALSDAGNVEIRGGSTGSTTGSTHGGSVSVSSGEDGVVSLSSGDRRSAVGGLVDIVAGDSTDSSVGGGLVGVRGGSLSASSGVAGGVALSGGAGSSGAATGGDIALAGGASEAGAGGVVEISSGAGLLGSGGVGLTSGASVSGDALSGSATIGSGASVDAASGVVTLSSGSSETASSGDVSVQSGEASTVAGSVSVSSGSSGFSTGGAVSVSSGTGSTSSGVVSVGSGAASDASASGTVSAVSGDAVDGASGAVRVVSGSSTTGPVGSVSVAGGSSGASESGGSVLVSGGASLTGSSGSVNVSGGSSSSSGIGGPVRIWGGKSLGAGGSVHVSGGSSSDDVGGSLALAGGVGATGGEVTVSGGASTSGNGASLALRSGEGPSSSGEVRLASAPGAASGGVWISSGSASVSGSAASAGGISMSVGSSVVDGGNVDVRAGSSDE
;
A
#
# COMPACT_ATOMS: atom_id res chain seq x y z
N SER A 1 4.13 -72.27 -43.28
CA SER A 1 3.06 -71.52 -42.56
C SER A 1 2.25 -72.50 -41.71
N GLY A 2 1.99 -72.16 -40.46
CA GLY A 2 1.15 -72.94 -39.57
C GLY A 2 -0.33 -72.82 -39.92
N GLY A 3 -1.15 -73.79 -39.50
CA GLY A 3 -2.58 -73.84 -39.77
C GLY A 3 -3.34 -72.89 -38.82
N SER A 4 -4.55 -72.43 -39.22
CA SER A 4 -5.44 -71.61 -38.42
C SER A 4 -6.46 -72.51 -37.68
N VAL A 5 -6.82 -72.09 -36.45
CA VAL A 5 -7.91 -72.68 -35.66
C VAL A 5 -9.05 -71.62 -35.54
N TRP A 6 -10.26 -72.05 -35.96
CA TRP A 6 -11.47 -71.19 -35.88
C TRP A 6 -12.48 -71.82 -34.92
N VAL A 7 -12.84 -71.02 -33.87
CA VAL A 7 -13.94 -71.36 -32.96
C VAL A 7 -15.04 -70.34 -33.11
N ARG A 8 -16.24 -70.77 -33.56
CA ARG A 8 -17.34 -69.85 -33.91
C ARG A 8 -18.67 -70.42 -33.39
N GLY A 9 -19.46 -69.58 -32.78
CA GLY A 9 -20.85 -69.89 -32.52
C GLY A 9 -21.70 -69.94 -33.80
N GLY A 10 -22.78 -70.69 -33.84
CA GLY A 10 -23.69 -70.79 -34.96
C GLY A 10 -24.32 -69.43 -35.31
N SER A 11 -24.58 -69.17 -36.58
CA SER A 11 -25.31 -68.02 -37.10
C SER A 11 -26.82 -68.32 -37.15
N SER A 12 -27.66 -67.35 -36.85
CA SER A 12 -29.12 -67.40 -37.12
C SER A 12 -29.40 -66.60 -38.39
N GLY A 13 -30.26 -67.13 -39.28
CA GLY A 13 -30.68 -66.48 -40.53
C GLY A 13 -31.97 -65.64 -40.36
N ASP A 14 -32.60 -65.71 -39.22
CA ASP A 14 -33.79 -64.95 -38.87
C ASP A 14 -33.52 -63.91 -37.75
N SER A 15 -34.55 -63.31 -37.17
CA SER A 15 -34.44 -62.34 -36.06
C SER A 15 -34.02 -62.94 -34.71
N SER A 16 -33.63 -64.22 -34.65
CA SER A 16 -33.17 -64.90 -33.44
C SER A 16 -31.70 -64.65 -33.15
N ALA A 17 -31.29 -64.80 -31.92
CA ALA A 17 -29.91 -64.65 -31.49
C ALA A 17 -29.00 -65.78 -32.06
N GLY A 18 -27.79 -65.46 -32.46
CA GLY A 18 -26.75 -66.42 -32.81
C GLY A 18 -26.24 -67.20 -31.59
N GLY A 19 -25.54 -68.34 -31.82
CA GLY A 19 -24.97 -69.18 -30.75
C GLY A 19 -23.80 -68.50 -30.00
N ALA A 20 -23.76 -68.74 -28.70
CA ALA A 20 -22.66 -68.26 -27.84
C ALA A 20 -21.41 -69.16 -27.90
N VAL A 21 -20.23 -68.60 -27.66
CA VAL A 21 -18.99 -69.30 -27.33
C VAL A 21 -18.62 -68.97 -25.89
N SER A 22 -18.40 -69.99 -25.05
CA SER A 22 -17.97 -69.85 -23.66
C SER A 22 -16.64 -70.59 -23.43
N LEU A 23 -15.69 -69.91 -22.81
CA LEU A 23 -14.38 -70.43 -22.44
C LEU A 23 -14.22 -70.28 -20.93
N LEU A 24 -14.29 -71.43 -20.16
CA LEU A 24 -14.21 -71.45 -18.73
C LEU A 24 -13.14 -72.45 -18.27
N SER A 25 -12.44 -72.11 -17.17
CA SER A 25 -11.60 -73.07 -16.47
C SER A 25 -12.41 -73.99 -15.58
N GLY A 26 -11.79 -75.11 -15.14
CA GLY A 26 -12.45 -76.09 -14.22
C GLY A 26 -12.64 -75.53 -12.81
N ILE A 27 -13.72 -76.03 -12.17
CA ILE A 27 -14.05 -75.77 -10.76
C ILE A 27 -13.24 -76.69 -9.84
N GLY A 28 -12.66 -76.18 -8.75
CA GLY A 28 -11.94 -76.95 -7.76
C GLY A 28 -11.77 -76.17 -6.45
N ALA A 29 -11.11 -76.75 -5.45
CA ALA A 29 -10.68 -76.01 -4.24
C ALA A 29 -9.81 -74.81 -4.57
N THR A 30 -9.02 -74.90 -5.66
CA THR A 30 -8.43 -73.83 -6.46
C THR A 30 -8.88 -74.02 -7.90
N SER A 31 -9.48 -72.97 -8.51
CA SER A 31 -9.93 -73.06 -9.91
C SER A 31 -8.75 -72.99 -10.89
N GLY A 32 -8.92 -73.56 -12.09
CA GLY A 32 -7.92 -73.45 -13.13
C GLY A 32 -7.79 -72.05 -13.72
N SER A 33 -6.75 -71.80 -14.54
CA SER A 33 -6.55 -70.53 -15.28
C SER A 33 -7.01 -70.63 -16.73
N VAL A 34 -7.46 -69.51 -17.32
CA VAL A 34 -7.65 -69.35 -18.75
C VAL A 34 -6.54 -68.38 -19.23
N ARG A 35 -5.77 -68.76 -20.27
CA ARG A 35 -4.71 -67.91 -20.84
C ARG A 35 -4.96 -67.69 -22.34
N VAL A 36 -5.00 -66.42 -22.75
CA VAL A 36 -5.06 -66.03 -24.18
C VAL A 36 -3.81 -65.19 -24.44
N ALA A 37 -2.94 -65.63 -25.33
CA ALA A 37 -1.72 -64.93 -25.67
C ALA A 37 -1.27 -65.30 -27.10
N SER A 38 -0.61 -64.38 -27.79
CA SER A 38 0.18 -64.70 -28.98
C SER A 38 1.50 -65.36 -28.58
N ALA A 39 2.08 -66.16 -29.48
CA ALA A 39 3.40 -66.76 -29.22
C ALA A 39 4.51 -65.73 -29.34
N ALA A 40 5.61 -65.96 -28.62
CA ALA A 40 6.83 -65.17 -28.78
C ALA A 40 7.41 -65.33 -30.18
N ALA A 41 7.90 -64.26 -30.75
CA ALA A 41 8.65 -64.25 -32.00
C ALA A 41 10.14 -64.62 -31.73
N THR A 42 10.80 -65.28 -32.68
CA THR A 42 12.24 -65.56 -32.67
C THR A 42 12.92 -64.75 -33.78
N ASP A 43 14.20 -64.48 -33.67
CA ASP A 43 15.06 -63.92 -34.72
C ASP A 43 14.62 -62.62 -35.34
N SER A 44 14.50 -61.54 -34.60
CA SER A 44 14.16 -60.22 -35.10
C SER A 44 12.77 -60.07 -35.79
N SER A 45 11.88 -61.04 -35.57
CA SER A 45 10.51 -61.04 -36.08
C SER A 45 9.54 -60.42 -35.09
N VAL A 46 8.36 -60.01 -35.61
CA VAL A 46 7.26 -59.40 -34.79
C VAL A 46 6.34 -60.52 -34.29
N SER A 47 5.93 -60.48 -33.04
CA SER A 47 4.91 -61.40 -32.49
C SER A 47 3.50 -61.04 -33.05
N GLY A 48 2.58 -62.01 -32.98
CA GLY A 48 1.21 -61.78 -33.43
C GLY A 48 0.40 -60.93 -32.46
N ASP A 49 -0.70 -60.37 -32.94
CA ASP A 49 -1.65 -59.55 -32.16
C ASP A 49 -2.66 -60.45 -31.41
N VAL A 50 -3.21 -59.90 -30.33
CA VAL A 50 -4.41 -60.41 -29.64
C VAL A 50 -5.49 -59.30 -29.66
N GLY A 51 -6.58 -59.52 -30.38
CA GLY A 51 -7.70 -58.57 -30.49
C GLY A 51 -8.93 -59.06 -29.73
N VAL A 52 -9.50 -58.27 -28.86
CA VAL A 52 -10.76 -58.53 -28.16
C VAL A 52 -11.71 -57.35 -28.40
N HIS A 53 -12.79 -57.56 -29.13
CA HIS A 53 -13.78 -56.53 -29.50
C HIS A 53 -15.18 -57.11 -29.65
N THR A 54 -16.19 -56.26 -29.49
CA THR A 54 -17.58 -56.61 -29.81
C THR A 54 -17.87 -56.36 -31.29
N GLY A 55 -18.83 -57.07 -31.89
CA GLY A 55 -19.25 -56.82 -33.25
C GLY A 55 -19.96 -55.48 -33.41
N GLY A 56 -19.89 -54.90 -34.62
CA GLY A 56 -20.70 -53.72 -34.97
C GLY A 56 -22.19 -54.04 -35.13
N ALA A 57 -23.04 -53.03 -35.03
CA ALA A 57 -24.46 -53.08 -35.29
C ALA A 57 -24.84 -52.03 -36.35
N ASP A 58 -25.60 -52.41 -37.38
CA ASP A 58 -25.97 -51.48 -38.47
C ASP A 58 -27.03 -50.45 -38.06
N SER A 59 -27.98 -50.83 -37.21
CA SER A 59 -29.10 -49.97 -36.80
C SER A 59 -29.50 -50.08 -35.30
N GLY A 60 -28.73 -50.77 -34.49
CA GLY A 60 -28.94 -50.95 -33.07
C GLY A 60 -27.70 -50.62 -32.24
N ALA A 61 -27.76 -50.83 -30.95
CA ALA A 61 -26.56 -50.69 -30.08
C ALA A 61 -25.64 -51.90 -30.29
N SER A 62 -24.30 -51.67 -30.34
CA SER A 62 -23.29 -52.72 -30.24
C SER A 62 -23.25 -53.33 -28.84
N GLY A 63 -22.68 -54.56 -28.73
CA GLY A 63 -22.48 -55.19 -27.44
C GLY A 63 -21.46 -54.47 -26.55
N SER A 64 -21.47 -54.76 -25.25
CA SER A 64 -20.49 -54.27 -24.26
C SER A 64 -19.35 -55.26 -24.06
N LEU A 65 -18.13 -54.75 -23.79
CA LEU A 65 -16.99 -55.52 -23.31
C LEU A 65 -16.82 -55.25 -21.79
N SER A 66 -16.81 -56.31 -20.97
CA SER A 66 -16.57 -56.20 -19.51
C SER A 66 -15.33 -56.99 -19.10
N ILE A 67 -14.40 -56.32 -18.44
CA ILE A 67 -13.17 -56.92 -17.88
C ILE A 67 -13.17 -56.62 -16.38
N ALA A 68 -13.31 -57.66 -15.56
CA ALA A 68 -13.38 -57.53 -14.09
C ALA A 68 -12.72 -58.70 -13.41
N SER A 69 -12.15 -58.49 -12.24
CA SER A 69 -11.84 -59.55 -11.28
C SER A 69 -13.08 -60.04 -10.57
N GLY A 70 -13.07 -61.32 -10.11
CA GLY A 70 -14.18 -61.89 -9.33
C GLY A 70 -14.29 -61.27 -7.96
N ILE A 71 -15.51 -61.31 -7.38
CA ILE A 71 -15.80 -60.88 -6.00
C ILE A 71 -15.23 -61.91 -5.00
N SER A 72 -14.76 -61.46 -3.85
CA SER A 72 -14.38 -62.30 -2.71
C SER A 72 -15.28 -61.95 -1.54
N ALA A 73 -15.89 -62.99 -0.91
CA ALA A 73 -16.79 -62.81 0.24
C ALA A 73 -16.03 -62.64 1.56
N SER A 74 -14.80 -63.18 1.68
CA SER A 74 -14.07 -63.21 2.96
C SER A 74 -12.58 -62.99 2.84
N GLY A 75 -12.04 -62.78 1.66
CA GLY A 75 -10.63 -62.48 1.40
C GLY A 75 -10.47 -61.30 0.43
N SER A 76 -9.25 -61.01 0.02
CA SER A 76 -8.98 -59.99 -1.01
C SER A 76 -9.46 -60.45 -2.40
N SER A 77 -10.08 -59.58 -3.16
CA SER A 77 -10.36 -59.81 -4.59
C SER A 77 -9.07 -59.71 -5.41
N GLY A 78 -9.08 -60.30 -6.63
CA GLY A 78 -7.98 -60.18 -7.56
C GLY A 78 -7.84 -58.79 -8.15
N SER A 79 -6.66 -58.48 -8.72
CA SER A 79 -6.41 -57.24 -9.45
C SER A 79 -6.66 -57.39 -10.96
N VAL A 80 -7.01 -56.30 -11.64
CA VAL A 80 -6.97 -56.17 -13.10
C VAL A 80 -5.77 -55.26 -13.43
N VAL A 81 -4.84 -55.74 -14.25
CA VAL A 81 -3.65 -54.97 -14.66
C VAL A 81 -3.67 -54.82 -16.17
N VAL A 82 -3.58 -53.55 -16.64
CA VAL A 82 -3.44 -53.19 -18.05
C VAL A 82 -2.12 -52.44 -18.20
N SER A 83 -1.18 -52.99 -18.92
CA SER A 83 0.15 -52.39 -19.12
C SER A 83 0.67 -52.70 -20.53
N SER A 84 1.45 -51.80 -21.10
CA SER A 84 2.30 -52.11 -22.26
C SER A 84 3.55 -52.88 -21.82
N GLY A 85 4.20 -53.57 -22.76
CA GLY A 85 5.46 -54.27 -22.52
C GLY A 85 6.64 -53.29 -22.42
N ASP A 86 7.65 -53.66 -21.63
CA ASP A 86 8.92 -52.95 -21.50
C ASP A 86 9.80 -53.12 -22.73
N SER A 87 10.57 -52.13 -23.10
CA SER A 87 11.60 -52.16 -24.12
C SER A 87 12.96 -51.83 -23.54
N ALA A 88 13.98 -52.64 -23.83
CA ALA A 88 15.33 -52.44 -23.32
C ALA A 88 16.17 -51.49 -24.20
N LEU A 89 15.87 -51.37 -25.50
CA LEU A 89 16.73 -50.67 -26.49
C LEU A 89 16.00 -49.63 -27.34
N SER A 90 14.68 -49.57 -27.31
CA SER A 90 13.86 -48.68 -28.08
C SER A 90 12.65 -48.18 -27.26
N ASP A 91 11.77 -47.40 -27.85
CA ASP A 91 10.56 -46.92 -27.21
C ASP A 91 9.64 -48.07 -26.79
N ALA A 92 9.05 -48.00 -25.59
CA ALA A 92 8.04 -48.94 -25.13
C ALA A 92 6.67 -48.66 -25.80
N GLY A 93 5.78 -49.68 -25.77
CA GLY A 93 4.42 -49.49 -26.27
C GLY A 93 3.56 -48.57 -25.41
N ASN A 94 2.46 -48.05 -25.97
CA ASN A 94 1.50 -47.19 -25.28
C ASN A 94 0.29 -48.00 -24.79
N VAL A 95 -0.32 -47.51 -23.71
CA VAL A 95 -1.69 -47.87 -23.30
C VAL A 95 -2.60 -46.69 -23.62
N GLU A 96 -3.62 -46.90 -24.46
CA GLU A 96 -4.54 -45.87 -24.91
C GLU A 96 -5.97 -46.21 -24.48
N ILE A 97 -6.66 -45.27 -23.78
CA ILE A 97 -8.03 -45.40 -23.33
C ILE A 97 -8.83 -44.21 -23.86
N ARG A 98 -9.82 -44.47 -24.74
CA ARG A 98 -10.63 -43.46 -25.40
C ARG A 98 -12.12 -43.70 -25.20
N GLY A 99 -12.92 -42.67 -25.01
CA GLY A 99 -14.35 -42.67 -25.26
C GLY A 99 -14.64 -42.65 -26.76
N GLY A 100 -15.73 -43.25 -27.19
CA GLY A 100 -16.14 -43.23 -28.61
C GLY A 100 -16.54 -41.82 -29.04
N SER A 101 -16.26 -41.47 -30.31
CA SER A 101 -16.71 -40.22 -30.90
C SER A 101 -18.08 -40.37 -31.58
N THR A 102 -18.88 -39.30 -31.59
CA THR A 102 -20.10 -39.22 -32.39
C THR A 102 -19.82 -38.51 -33.72
N GLY A 103 -20.39 -39.03 -34.83
CA GLY A 103 -20.35 -38.37 -36.12
C GLY A 103 -21.52 -37.40 -36.37
N SER A 104 -22.38 -37.15 -35.36
CA SER A 104 -23.53 -36.28 -35.51
C SER A 104 -23.13 -34.81 -35.46
N THR A 105 -23.54 -34.05 -36.47
CA THR A 105 -23.37 -32.58 -36.53
C THR A 105 -24.58 -31.81 -35.97
N THR A 106 -25.60 -32.49 -35.43
CA THR A 106 -26.87 -31.88 -35.00
C THR A 106 -26.90 -31.46 -33.52
N GLY A 107 -25.79 -31.48 -32.77
CA GLY A 107 -25.64 -30.87 -31.44
C GLY A 107 -26.37 -31.57 -30.28
N SER A 108 -27.17 -32.61 -30.50
CA SER A 108 -27.92 -33.31 -29.44
C SER A 108 -27.34 -34.65 -28.98
N THR A 109 -26.23 -35.07 -29.56
CA THR A 109 -25.55 -36.33 -29.22
C THR A 109 -24.16 -36.07 -28.68
N HIS A 110 -23.77 -36.77 -27.61
CA HIS A 110 -22.48 -36.66 -26.95
C HIS A 110 -21.60 -37.87 -27.25
N GLY A 111 -20.31 -37.66 -27.32
CA GLY A 111 -19.33 -38.76 -27.37
C GLY A 111 -19.32 -39.57 -26.07
N GLY A 112 -18.71 -40.74 -26.11
CA GLY A 112 -18.56 -41.60 -24.94
C GLY A 112 -17.63 -40.98 -23.89
N SER A 113 -17.92 -41.19 -22.63
CA SER A 113 -17.08 -40.76 -21.51
C SER A 113 -16.09 -41.84 -21.07
N VAL A 114 -14.93 -41.43 -20.53
CA VAL A 114 -14.02 -42.26 -19.77
C VAL A 114 -14.15 -41.85 -18.31
N SER A 115 -14.47 -42.82 -17.41
CA SER A 115 -14.58 -42.59 -15.98
C SER A 115 -13.56 -43.44 -15.23
N VAL A 116 -12.75 -42.81 -14.37
CA VAL A 116 -11.78 -43.50 -13.50
C VAL A 116 -12.10 -43.12 -12.05
N SER A 117 -12.45 -44.11 -11.23
CA SER A 117 -12.80 -43.92 -9.83
C SER A 117 -12.18 -45.03 -8.97
N SER A 118 -11.81 -44.72 -7.73
CA SER A 118 -11.49 -45.72 -6.70
C SER A 118 -12.75 -46.20 -5.99
N GLY A 119 -12.66 -47.38 -5.30
CA GLY A 119 -13.63 -47.76 -4.29
C GLY A 119 -13.53 -46.94 -3.00
N GLU A 120 -14.35 -47.26 -1.99
CA GLU A 120 -14.25 -46.68 -0.64
C GLU A 120 -12.79 -46.83 -0.13
N ASP A 121 -12.26 -45.78 0.51
CA ASP A 121 -10.87 -45.70 1.01
C ASP A 121 -9.76 -45.92 -0.03
N GLY A 122 -10.12 -46.03 -1.31
CA GLY A 122 -9.16 -46.21 -2.40
C GLY A 122 -8.56 -44.90 -2.91
N VAL A 123 -7.44 -44.98 -3.61
CA VAL A 123 -6.71 -43.86 -4.23
C VAL A 123 -6.70 -44.03 -5.75
N VAL A 124 -6.92 -42.92 -6.48
CA VAL A 124 -6.58 -42.80 -7.89
C VAL A 124 -5.26 -42.04 -7.99
N SER A 125 -4.22 -42.65 -8.56
CA SER A 125 -2.90 -42.03 -8.76
C SER A 125 -2.57 -41.94 -10.25
N LEU A 126 -2.24 -40.72 -10.73
CA LEU A 126 -1.69 -40.47 -12.06
C LEU A 126 -0.26 -39.94 -11.89
N SER A 127 0.70 -40.63 -12.49
CA SER A 127 2.10 -40.22 -12.48
C SER A 127 2.75 -40.51 -13.81
N SER A 128 3.65 -39.64 -14.22
CA SER A 128 4.55 -39.89 -15.36
C SER A 128 5.79 -40.64 -14.90
N GLY A 129 6.47 -41.30 -15.83
CA GLY A 129 7.69 -42.05 -15.55
C GLY A 129 8.92 -41.16 -15.27
N ASP A 130 9.82 -41.63 -14.44
CA ASP A 130 11.12 -41.01 -14.15
C ASP A 130 12.09 -41.22 -15.34
N ARG A 131 12.92 -40.24 -15.63
CA ARG A 131 14.02 -40.35 -16.60
C ARG A 131 15.35 -40.04 -15.92
N ARG A 132 16.37 -40.84 -16.20
CA ARG A 132 17.70 -40.69 -15.60
C ARG A 132 18.59 -39.63 -16.23
N SER A 133 18.36 -39.27 -17.49
CA SER A 133 19.23 -38.37 -18.27
C SER A 133 18.48 -37.35 -19.14
N ALA A 134 17.19 -37.15 -18.94
CA ALA A 134 16.37 -36.19 -19.67
C ALA A 134 15.26 -35.65 -18.77
N VAL A 135 14.48 -34.69 -19.29
CA VAL A 135 13.27 -34.18 -18.62
C VAL A 135 12.32 -35.35 -18.31
N GLY A 136 11.77 -35.43 -17.11
CA GLY A 136 10.76 -36.40 -16.69
C GLY A 136 9.55 -36.41 -17.62
N GLY A 137 8.71 -37.46 -17.51
CA GLY A 137 7.49 -37.54 -18.31
C GLY A 137 6.50 -36.41 -17.96
N LEU A 138 5.60 -36.08 -18.88
CA LEU A 138 4.52 -35.10 -18.72
C LEU A 138 3.22 -35.80 -18.30
N VAL A 139 2.47 -35.21 -17.36
CA VAL A 139 1.04 -35.47 -17.17
C VAL A 139 0.28 -34.26 -17.69
N ASP A 140 -0.48 -34.44 -18.76
CA ASP A 140 -1.25 -33.36 -19.40
C ASP A 140 -2.74 -33.61 -19.23
N ILE A 141 -3.47 -32.60 -18.71
CA ILE A 141 -4.93 -32.66 -18.51
C ILE A 141 -5.56 -31.48 -19.22
N VAL A 142 -6.16 -31.73 -20.38
CA VAL A 142 -6.74 -30.73 -21.25
C VAL A 142 -8.22 -31.01 -21.46
N ALA A 143 -9.05 -29.97 -21.34
CA ALA A 143 -10.44 -30.04 -21.77
C ALA A 143 -10.54 -29.85 -23.29
N GLY A 144 -11.59 -30.40 -23.91
CA GLY A 144 -11.81 -30.32 -25.37
C GLY A 144 -12.12 -28.89 -25.82
N ASP A 145 -11.65 -28.55 -27.01
CA ASP A 145 -11.93 -27.29 -27.69
C ASP A 145 -13.35 -27.28 -28.30
N SER A 146 -13.93 -26.10 -28.42
CA SER A 146 -15.16 -25.87 -29.17
C SER A 146 -14.85 -25.02 -30.43
N THR A 147 -15.36 -25.44 -31.56
CA THR A 147 -15.35 -24.66 -32.80
C THR A 147 -16.67 -23.96 -33.08
N ASP A 148 -17.68 -24.18 -32.24
CA ASP A 148 -18.99 -23.53 -32.32
C ASP A 148 -18.98 -22.19 -31.56
N SER A 149 -19.31 -21.10 -32.24
CA SER A 149 -19.35 -19.76 -31.69
C SER A 149 -20.43 -19.54 -30.62
N SER A 150 -21.37 -20.45 -30.46
CA SER A 150 -22.49 -20.38 -29.50
C SER A 150 -22.23 -21.13 -28.18
N VAL A 151 -21.18 -21.97 -28.12
CA VAL A 151 -20.83 -22.77 -26.92
C VAL A 151 -19.36 -22.61 -26.57
N GLY A 152 -19.05 -22.60 -25.28
CA GLY A 152 -17.68 -22.51 -24.79
C GLY A 152 -16.91 -23.82 -24.89
N GLY A 153 -15.59 -23.79 -24.80
CA GLY A 153 -14.73 -24.95 -24.62
C GLY A 153 -15.00 -25.72 -23.34
N GLY A 154 -14.47 -26.94 -23.24
CA GLY A 154 -14.64 -27.79 -22.06
C GLY A 154 -13.98 -27.20 -20.78
N LEU A 155 -14.41 -27.64 -19.62
CA LEU A 155 -13.89 -27.25 -18.31
C LEU A 155 -13.04 -28.36 -17.71
N VAL A 156 -11.85 -28.05 -17.17
CA VAL A 156 -11.11 -28.89 -16.23
C VAL A 156 -11.46 -28.47 -14.80
N GLY A 157 -12.12 -29.34 -14.03
CA GLY A 157 -12.49 -29.08 -12.64
C GLY A 157 -11.69 -29.94 -11.67
N VAL A 158 -10.95 -29.32 -10.73
CA VAL A 158 -10.22 -30.00 -9.65
C VAL A 158 -10.83 -29.58 -8.30
N ARG A 159 -11.31 -30.54 -7.50
CA ARG A 159 -12.00 -30.28 -6.24
C ARG A 159 -11.54 -31.23 -5.15
N GLY A 160 -11.40 -30.72 -3.91
CA GLY A 160 -11.30 -31.54 -2.71
C GLY A 160 -12.64 -32.19 -2.36
N GLY A 161 -12.62 -33.30 -1.64
CA GLY A 161 -13.81 -33.98 -1.18
C GLY A 161 -14.62 -33.16 -0.16
N SER A 162 -15.93 -33.23 -0.21
CA SER A 162 -16.82 -32.59 0.77
C SER A 162 -16.99 -33.48 2.01
N LEU A 163 -17.17 -32.86 3.19
CA LEU A 163 -17.48 -33.53 4.44
C LEU A 163 -18.94 -33.23 4.83
N SER A 164 -19.76 -34.28 5.04
CA SER A 164 -21.14 -34.15 5.50
C SER A 164 -21.32 -34.42 7.00
N ALA A 165 -20.24 -34.76 7.71
CA ALA A 165 -20.27 -35.01 9.15
C ALA A 165 -20.25 -33.68 9.94
N SER A 166 -20.73 -33.73 11.20
CA SER A 166 -20.82 -32.56 12.10
C SER A 166 -19.48 -32.07 12.62
N SER A 167 -18.40 -32.84 12.44
CA SER A 167 -17.03 -32.46 12.85
C SER A 167 -16.00 -33.08 11.90
N GLY A 168 -14.88 -32.40 11.68
CA GLY A 168 -13.79 -32.84 10.82
C GLY A 168 -13.39 -31.76 9.82
N VAL A 169 -12.44 -32.05 8.94
CA VAL A 169 -11.94 -31.18 7.89
C VAL A 169 -12.24 -31.79 6.53
N ALA A 170 -12.85 -31.06 5.64
CA ALA A 170 -13.08 -31.46 4.23
C ALA A 170 -11.75 -31.59 3.48
N GLY A 171 -11.73 -32.36 2.38
CA GLY A 171 -10.53 -32.57 1.57
C GLY A 171 -10.03 -31.26 0.92
N GLY A 172 -8.72 -31.06 0.90
CA GLY A 172 -8.05 -29.94 0.24
C GLY A 172 -7.58 -30.30 -1.17
N VAL A 173 -7.16 -29.28 -1.92
CA VAL A 173 -6.39 -29.38 -3.17
C VAL A 173 -5.03 -28.75 -2.91
N ALA A 174 -3.94 -29.47 -3.19
CA ALA A 174 -2.58 -28.98 -3.08
C ALA A 174 -1.91 -28.94 -4.47
N LEU A 175 -1.37 -27.80 -4.86
CA LEU A 175 -0.55 -27.61 -6.04
C LEU A 175 0.86 -27.16 -5.62
N SER A 176 1.89 -27.91 -6.04
CA SER A 176 3.28 -27.57 -5.72
C SER A 176 4.18 -27.82 -6.91
N GLY A 177 5.14 -26.93 -7.13
CA GLY A 177 6.26 -27.19 -8.06
C GLY A 177 7.19 -28.26 -7.51
N GLY A 178 7.95 -28.93 -8.35
CA GLY A 178 8.94 -29.93 -7.96
C GLY A 178 10.09 -29.30 -7.15
N ALA A 179 10.64 -30.02 -6.20
CA ALA A 179 11.80 -29.57 -5.42
C ALA A 179 13.12 -29.88 -6.14
N GLY A 180 14.05 -28.93 -6.14
CA GLY A 180 15.45 -29.17 -6.51
C GLY A 180 16.21 -29.70 -5.28
N SER A 181 16.82 -30.88 -5.40
CA SER A 181 17.42 -31.62 -4.25
C SER A 181 18.94 -31.61 -4.18
N SER A 182 19.65 -31.04 -5.15
CA SER A 182 21.13 -31.06 -5.15
C SER A 182 21.75 -29.84 -5.85
N GLY A 183 22.83 -29.32 -5.26
CA GLY A 183 23.72 -28.30 -5.83
C GLY A 183 23.01 -27.02 -6.26
N ALA A 184 23.15 -26.65 -7.54
CA ALA A 184 22.53 -25.47 -8.13
C ALA A 184 21.14 -25.75 -8.74
N ALA A 185 20.46 -26.82 -8.34
CA ALA A 185 19.14 -27.15 -8.86
C ALA A 185 18.09 -26.15 -8.38
N THR A 186 17.33 -25.59 -9.31
CA THR A 186 16.18 -24.72 -9.01
C THR A 186 14.91 -25.54 -8.83
N GLY A 187 13.98 -25.09 -8.00
CA GLY A 187 12.64 -25.66 -7.89
C GLY A 187 11.80 -25.36 -9.14
N GLY A 188 10.76 -26.19 -9.35
CA GLY A 188 9.82 -25.98 -10.45
C GLY A 188 8.81 -24.86 -10.14
N ASP A 189 8.34 -24.19 -11.18
CA ASP A 189 7.38 -23.10 -11.12
C ASP A 189 5.92 -23.59 -11.06
N ILE A 190 5.03 -22.78 -10.51
CA ILE A 190 3.57 -22.87 -10.66
C ILE A 190 3.11 -21.61 -11.39
N ALA A 191 2.49 -21.75 -12.55
CA ALA A 191 1.92 -20.65 -13.32
C ALA A 191 0.38 -20.75 -13.36
N LEU A 192 -0.31 -19.70 -12.95
CA LEU A 192 -1.76 -19.55 -13.03
C LEU A 192 -2.08 -18.36 -13.92
N ALA A 193 -2.74 -18.58 -15.05
CA ALA A 193 -3.07 -17.53 -16.00
C ALA A 193 -4.51 -17.68 -16.52
N GLY A 194 -5.22 -16.58 -16.70
CA GLY A 194 -6.46 -16.55 -17.48
C GLY A 194 -6.14 -16.69 -18.97
N GLY A 195 -7.08 -17.23 -19.75
CA GLY A 195 -6.93 -17.37 -21.19
C GLY A 195 -6.83 -16.02 -21.90
N ALA A 196 -5.97 -15.92 -22.90
CA ALA A 196 -5.88 -14.74 -23.75
C ALA A 196 -7.03 -14.72 -24.79
N SER A 197 -7.42 -13.53 -25.23
CA SER A 197 -8.36 -13.32 -26.34
C SER A 197 -7.77 -12.32 -27.33
N GLU A 198 -7.87 -12.64 -28.63
CA GLU A 198 -7.40 -11.76 -29.70
C GLU A 198 -8.35 -10.59 -30.00
N ALA A 199 -9.65 -10.76 -29.75
CA ALA A 199 -10.68 -9.79 -30.12
C ALA A 199 -11.64 -9.43 -29.00
N GLY A 200 -11.60 -10.11 -27.86
CA GLY A 200 -12.49 -9.89 -26.71
C GLY A 200 -11.69 -9.67 -25.41
N ALA A 201 -12.39 -9.69 -24.28
CA ALA A 201 -11.75 -9.66 -22.98
C ALA A 201 -11.05 -10.99 -22.66
N GLY A 202 -9.88 -10.94 -22.02
CA GLY A 202 -9.19 -12.11 -21.48
C GLY A 202 -9.93 -12.73 -20.29
N GLY A 203 -9.58 -13.99 -19.96
CA GLY A 203 -10.13 -14.71 -18.81
C GLY A 203 -9.65 -14.13 -17.47
N VAL A 204 -10.48 -14.29 -16.44
CA VAL A 204 -10.21 -13.83 -15.06
C VAL A 204 -9.51 -14.95 -14.27
N VAL A 205 -8.56 -14.59 -13.39
CA VAL A 205 -8.04 -15.44 -12.32
C VAL A 205 -8.62 -14.91 -11.00
N GLU A 206 -9.42 -15.73 -10.30
CA GLU A 206 -10.03 -15.39 -9.01
C GLU A 206 -9.49 -16.29 -7.90
N ILE A 207 -9.03 -15.68 -6.82
CA ILE A 207 -8.53 -16.37 -5.61
C ILE A 207 -9.32 -15.87 -4.41
N SER A 208 -10.15 -16.73 -3.85
CA SER A 208 -10.98 -16.41 -2.68
C SER A 208 -10.90 -17.53 -1.63
N SER A 209 -11.05 -17.17 -0.37
CA SER A 209 -11.22 -18.15 0.71
C SER A 209 -12.69 -18.57 0.86
N GLY A 210 -12.92 -19.71 1.54
CA GLY A 210 -14.28 -20.19 1.84
C GLY A 210 -14.98 -19.37 2.92
N ALA A 211 -16.29 -19.13 2.75
CA ALA A 211 -17.15 -18.54 3.76
C ALA A 211 -17.45 -19.53 4.90
N GLY A 212 -17.64 -19.05 6.13
CA GLY A 212 -18.01 -19.88 7.28
C GLY A 212 -18.85 -19.10 8.31
N LEU A 213 -19.71 -19.80 9.05
CA LEU A 213 -20.58 -19.19 10.08
C LEU A 213 -19.81 -18.67 11.30
N LEU A 214 -18.70 -19.29 11.66
CA LEU A 214 -17.85 -18.90 12.81
C LEU A 214 -16.63 -18.05 12.39
N GLY A 215 -16.39 -17.93 11.10
CA GLY A 215 -15.28 -17.20 10.50
C GLY A 215 -14.99 -17.71 9.10
N SER A 216 -14.55 -16.85 8.21
CA SER A 216 -14.07 -17.23 6.87
C SER A 216 -12.61 -17.72 6.92
N GLY A 217 -12.19 -18.45 5.90
CA GLY A 217 -10.76 -18.77 5.70
C GLY A 217 -9.94 -17.53 5.36
N GLY A 218 -8.61 -17.63 5.45
CA GLY A 218 -7.66 -16.60 5.00
C GLY A 218 -7.12 -16.89 3.61
N VAL A 219 -6.64 -15.86 2.91
CA VAL A 219 -5.80 -15.95 1.71
C VAL A 219 -4.43 -15.38 2.07
N GLY A 220 -3.37 -16.17 1.94
CA GLY A 220 -1.99 -15.75 2.18
C GLY A 220 -1.18 -15.74 0.88
N LEU A 221 -0.45 -14.67 0.61
CA LEU A 221 0.47 -14.55 -0.52
C LEU A 221 1.85 -14.13 0.02
N THR A 222 2.80 -15.06 0.05
CA THR A 222 4.14 -14.84 0.59
C THR A 222 5.19 -15.44 -0.33
N SER A 223 6.34 -14.80 -0.46
CA SER A 223 7.52 -15.41 -1.08
C SER A 223 8.20 -16.38 -0.10
N GLY A 224 8.91 -17.38 -0.64
CA GLY A 224 9.68 -18.33 0.18
C GLY A 224 10.80 -17.63 0.97
N ALA A 225 11.07 -18.12 2.17
CA ALA A 225 12.20 -17.66 2.97
C ALA A 225 13.54 -18.17 2.39
N SER A 226 14.58 -17.33 2.47
CA SER A 226 15.95 -17.78 2.28
C SER A 226 16.48 -18.40 3.57
N VAL A 227 17.12 -19.56 3.45
CA VAL A 227 17.69 -20.33 4.60
C VAL A 227 19.22 -20.27 4.66
N SER A 228 19.88 -19.58 3.72
CA SER A 228 21.34 -19.39 3.72
C SER A 228 21.71 -17.91 3.87
N GLY A 229 22.81 -17.63 4.60
CA GLY A 229 23.15 -16.28 5.08
C GLY A 229 23.35 -15.17 4.05
N ASP A 230 23.67 -15.49 2.78
CA ASP A 230 23.98 -14.51 1.73
C ASP A 230 22.94 -14.48 0.59
N ALA A 231 21.86 -15.27 0.68
CA ALA A 231 20.84 -15.33 -0.35
C ALA A 231 19.61 -14.49 0.00
N LEU A 232 19.13 -13.71 -0.97
CA LEU A 232 17.90 -12.92 -0.83
C LEU A 232 16.66 -13.81 -0.95
N SER A 233 15.58 -13.47 -0.23
CA SER A 233 14.27 -14.07 -0.45
C SER A 233 13.67 -13.56 -1.77
N GLY A 234 12.69 -14.31 -2.32
CA GLY A 234 11.95 -13.87 -3.50
C GLY A 234 11.13 -12.61 -3.26
N SER A 235 10.80 -11.88 -4.32
CA SER A 235 9.89 -10.75 -4.27
C SER A 235 8.43 -11.18 -4.45
N ALA A 236 7.49 -10.41 -3.90
CA ALA A 236 6.07 -10.47 -4.22
C ALA A 236 5.67 -9.19 -4.92
N THR A 237 5.04 -9.28 -6.11
CA THR A 237 4.65 -8.12 -6.92
C THR A 237 3.15 -8.18 -7.21
N ILE A 238 2.44 -7.09 -6.97
CA ILE A 238 1.02 -6.91 -7.29
C ILE A 238 0.89 -5.67 -8.16
N GLY A 239 0.36 -5.82 -9.37
CA GLY A 239 0.20 -4.72 -10.31
C GLY A 239 -0.90 -4.99 -11.33
N SER A 240 -1.46 -3.95 -11.92
CA SER A 240 -2.31 -4.06 -13.12
C SER A 240 -1.44 -4.17 -14.37
N GLY A 241 -1.98 -4.77 -15.44
CA GLY A 241 -1.32 -4.83 -16.74
C GLY A 241 -1.16 -3.44 -17.37
N ALA A 242 -0.12 -3.29 -18.20
CA ALA A 242 0.07 -2.09 -19.01
C ALA A 242 -0.98 -1.99 -20.12
N SER A 243 -1.34 -0.77 -20.49
CA SER A 243 -2.17 -0.47 -21.67
C SER A 243 -1.39 0.42 -22.64
N VAL A 244 -1.55 0.20 -23.95
CA VAL A 244 -0.86 0.98 -25.00
C VAL A 244 -1.65 2.23 -25.33
N ASP A 245 -2.95 2.10 -25.63
CA ASP A 245 -3.79 3.17 -26.18
C ASP A 245 -4.97 3.58 -25.25
N ALA A 246 -5.07 3.02 -24.08
CA ALA A 246 -6.15 3.30 -23.13
C ALA A 246 -5.62 3.36 -21.67
N ALA A 247 -6.49 3.67 -20.72
CA ALA A 247 -6.13 3.62 -19.31
C ALA A 247 -5.81 2.17 -18.86
N SER A 248 -4.80 1.99 -18.03
CA SER A 248 -4.51 0.72 -17.35
C SER A 248 -5.56 0.40 -16.28
N GLY A 249 -5.61 -0.87 -15.84
CA GLY A 249 -6.49 -1.29 -14.76
C GLY A 249 -6.13 -0.68 -13.40
N VAL A 250 -7.07 -0.73 -12.48
CA VAL A 250 -6.90 -0.24 -11.09
C VAL A 250 -6.39 -1.38 -10.20
N VAL A 251 -5.51 -1.08 -9.25
CA VAL A 251 -5.17 -1.95 -8.12
C VAL A 251 -5.84 -1.38 -6.87
N THR A 252 -6.69 -2.16 -6.20
CA THR A 252 -7.40 -1.77 -4.98
C THR A 252 -7.02 -2.67 -3.81
N LEU A 253 -6.66 -2.08 -2.68
CA LEU A 253 -6.40 -2.77 -1.42
C LEU A 253 -7.34 -2.21 -0.36
N SER A 254 -8.24 -3.03 0.15
CA SER A 254 -9.24 -2.62 1.15
C SER A 254 -9.57 -3.78 2.09
N SER A 255 -9.93 -3.47 3.33
CA SER A 255 -10.58 -4.42 4.23
C SER A 255 -12.08 -4.55 3.88
N GLY A 256 -12.70 -5.66 4.33
CA GLY A 256 -14.14 -5.85 4.19
C GLY A 256 -14.95 -4.87 5.05
N SER A 257 -16.15 -4.53 4.61
CA SER A 257 -17.11 -3.74 5.38
C SER A 257 -17.79 -4.57 6.47
N SER A 258 -18.20 -3.92 7.56
CA SER A 258 -19.04 -4.52 8.61
C SER A 258 -20.26 -3.61 8.84
N GLU A 259 -21.45 -4.20 8.96
CA GLU A 259 -22.71 -3.47 9.20
C GLU A 259 -22.94 -3.18 10.68
N THR A 260 -22.51 -4.05 11.58
CA THR A 260 -22.85 -4.00 13.01
C THR A 260 -21.64 -3.97 13.95
N ALA A 261 -20.44 -4.17 13.44
CA ALA A 261 -19.19 -4.16 14.20
C ALA A 261 -18.11 -3.34 13.48
N SER A 262 -16.89 -3.30 14.02
CA SER A 262 -15.76 -2.66 13.34
C SER A 262 -15.30 -3.47 12.12
N SER A 263 -14.90 -2.78 11.06
CA SER A 263 -14.18 -3.39 9.92
C SER A 263 -12.76 -3.79 10.32
N GLY A 264 -12.12 -4.65 9.53
CA GLY A 264 -10.71 -4.98 9.70
C GLY A 264 -9.78 -3.83 9.31
N ASP A 265 -8.52 -3.91 9.72
CA ASP A 265 -7.47 -2.96 9.39
C ASP A 265 -6.77 -3.31 8.07
N VAL A 266 -6.20 -2.30 7.40
CA VAL A 266 -5.21 -2.46 6.33
C VAL A 266 -3.87 -1.96 6.86
N SER A 267 -2.87 -2.85 6.98
CA SER A 267 -1.54 -2.52 7.48
C SER A 267 -0.49 -2.68 6.39
N VAL A 268 0.34 -1.65 6.18
CA VAL A 268 1.47 -1.65 5.25
C VAL A 268 2.74 -1.27 6.00
N GLN A 269 3.68 -2.21 6.10
CA GLN A 269 4.91 -2.02 6.85
C GLN A 269 6.08 -2.77 6.21
N SER A 270 7.30 -2.27 6.39
CA SER A 270 8.52 -3.01 6.07
C SER A 270 8.87 -3.99 7.18
N GLY A 271 9.65 -5.04 6.86
CA GLY A 271 10.15 -5.99 7.86
C GLY A 271 11.19 -5.38 8.80
N GLU A 272 11.29 -5.93 9.99
CA GLU A 272 12.34 -5.60 10.96
C GLU A 272 13.69 -6.15 10.53
N ALA A 273 14.78 -5.48 10.89
CA ALA A 273 16.13 -5.92 10.64
C ALA A 273 17.05 -5.56 11.82
N SER A 274 18.09 -6.38 12.04
CA SER A 274 19.12 -6.12 13.06
C SER A 274 20.12 -5.05 12.64
N THR A 275 20.19 -4.70 11.35
CA THR A 275 21.11 -3.67 10.80
C THR A 275 20.31 -2.49 10.23
N VAL A 276 19.86 -2.56 8.99
CA VAL A 276 19.07 -1.53 8.32
C VAL A 276 17.75 -2.13 7.86
N ALA A 277 16.63 -1.62 8.37
CA ALA A 277 15.31 -2.05 7.97
C ALA A 277 14.95 -1.55 6.56
N GLY A 278 14.01 -2.24 5.91
CA GLY A 278 13.46 -1.81 4.63
C GLY A 278 12.68 -0.50 4.74
N SER A 279 12.45 0.17 3.62
CA SER A 279 11.62 1.38 3.52
C SER A 279 10.23 1.07 2.96
N VAL A 280 9.25 1.90 3.32
CA VAL A 280 7.94 1.97 2.64
C VAL A 280 7.93 3.25 1.80
N SER A 281 7.68 3.14 0.49
CA SER A 281 7.59 4.28 -0.43
C SER A 281 6.22 4.34 -1.09
N VAL A 282 5.59 5.50 -1.04
CA VAL A 282 4.30 5.79 -1.69
C VAL A 282 4.48 6.97 -2.63
N SER A 283 4.31 6.74 -3.92
CA SER A 283 4.44 7.78 -4.96
C SER A 283 3.36 7.62 -6.02
N SER A 284 2.95 8.70 -6.61
CA SER A 284 2.06 8.71 -7.78
C SER A 284 2.85 8.59 -9.08
N GLY A 285 2.16 8.26 -10.18
CA GLY A 285 2.75 8.17 -11.51
C GLY A 285 3.14 9.55 -12.07
N SER A 286 4.25 9.60 -12.80
CA SER A 286 4.68 10.78 -13.56
C SER A 286 4.01 10.84 -14.93
N SER A 287 3.85 12.04 -15.47
CA SER A 287 3.38 12.28 -16.85
C SER A 287 4.42 13.07 -17.62
N GLY A 288 4.71 12.66 -18.86
CA GLY A 288 5.62 13.41 -19.75
C GLY A 288 4.95 14.57 -20.49
N PHE A 289 3.62 14.59 -20.58
CA PHE A 289 2.89 15.54 -21.42
C PHE A 289 1.73 16.27 -20.71
N SER A 290 1.43 15.91 -19.46
CA SER A 290 0.31 16.47 -18.70
C SER A 290 0.63 16.47 -17.20
N THR A 291 -0.37 16.67 -16.35
CA THR A 291 -0.23 16.63 -14.89
C THR A 291 0.08 15.21 -14.39
N GLY A 292 1.03 15.08 -13.48
CA GLY A 292 1.29 13.84 -12.75
C GLY A 292 0.11 13.43 -11.86
N GLY A 293 0.10 12.18 -11.40
CA GLY A 293 -0.90 11.68 -10.46
C GLY A 293 -0.82 12.36 -9.10
N ALA A 294 -1.89 12.32 -8.31
CA ALA A 294 -1.93 12.82 -6.94
C ALA A 294 -1.76 11.69 -5.91
N VAL A 295 -1.16 11.98 -4.75
CA VAL A 295 -1.22 11.18 -3.54
C VAL A 295 -2.15 11.89 -2.56
N SER A 296 -3.20 11.20 -2.08
CA SER A 296 -4.15 11.74 -1.11
C SER A 296 -4.20 10.86 0.14
N VAL A 297 -4.02 11.45 1.31
CA VAL A 297 -4.09 10.79 2.61
C VAL A 297 -5.13 11.48 3.46
N SER A 298 -6.19 10.77 3.84
CA SER A 298 -7.27 11.31 4.67
C SER A 298 -7.78 10.25 5.65
N SER A 299 -8.24 10.67 6.81
CA SER A 299 -8.95 9.81 7.74
C SER A 299 -10.42 9.61 7.32
N GLY A 300 -11.05 8.56 7.87
CA GLY A 300 -12.49 8.32 7.66
C GLY A 300 -13.37 9.33 8.37
N THR A 301 -14.53 9.63 7.77
CA THR A 301 -15.58 10.43 8.38
C THR A 301 -16.36 9.62 9.43
N GLY A 302 -16.85 10.24 10.48
CA GLY A 302 -17.69 9.61 11.49
C GLY A 302 -18.82 10.53 11.93
N SER A 303 -19.91 9.97 12.45
CA SER A 303 -21.08 10.71 12.93
C SER A 303 -20.81 11.43 14.26
N THR A 304 -19.91 10.95 15.08
CA THR A 304 -19.52 11.56 16.37
C THR A 304 -18.17 12.24 16.30
N SER A 305 -17.19 11.63 15.63
CA SER A 305 -15.86 12.21 15.38
C SER A 305 -15.25 11.54 14.17
N SER A 306 -14.41 12.25 13.43
CA SER A 306 -13.56 11.69 12.37
C SER A 306 -12.35 10.96 12.96
N GLY A 307 -11.72 10.10 12.16
CA GLY A 307 -10.43 9.51 12.51
C GLY A 307 -9.29 10.54 12.55
N VAL A 308 -8.12 10.11 13.00
CA VAL A 308 -6.89 10.89 13.06
C VAL A 308 -5.95 10.52 11.92
N VAL A 309 -5.25 11.48 11.33
CA VAL A 309 -4.06 11.27 10.51
C VAL A 309 -2.85 11.68 11.33
N SER A 310 -1.90 10.77 11.56
CA SER A 310 -0.66 11.03 12.29
C SER A 310 0.55 10.79 11.40
N VAL A 311 1.44 11.77 11.30
CA VAL A 311 2.70 11.70 10.55
C VAL A 311 3.85 12.08 11.47
N GLY A 312 4.76 11.17 11.70
CA GLY A 312 5.89 11.39 12.61
C GLY A 312 7.06 10.47 12.29
N SER A 313 8.26 10.83 12.71
CA SER A 313 9.42 9.96 12.73
C SER A 313 9.38 9.04 13.96
N GLY A 314 9.98 7.86 13.85
CA GLY A 314 10.16 6.94 14.99
C GLY A 314 11.08 7.55 16.06
N ALA A 315 10.88 7.14 17.31
CA ALA A 315 11.78 7.47 18.40
C ALA A 315 13.15 6.77 18.20
N ALA A 316 14.22 7.43 18.55
CA ALA A 316 15.54 6.84 18.65
C ALA A 316 15.83 6.42 20.10
N SER A 317 16.51 5.28 20.28
CA SER A 317 17.08 4.83 21.54
C SER A 317 18.59 5.11 21.57
N ASP A 318 19.19 5.05 22.75
CA ASP A 318 20.64 5.01 22.96
C ASP A 318 21.46 6.17 22.35
N ALA A 319 21.15 7.42 22.75
CA ALA A 319 21.89 8.61 22.33
C ALA A 319 21.97 8.86 20.80
N SER A 320 21.11 8.23 20.03
CA SER A 320 20.99 8.42 18.58
C SER A 320 19.96 9.50 18.23
N ALA A 321 20.11 10.15 17.07
CA ALA A 321 19.14 11.11 16.57
C ALA A 321 17.93 10.42 15.95
N SER A 322 16.71 10.92 16.19
CA SER A 322 15.51 10.50 15.46
C SER A 322 15.54 11.00 14.01
N GLY A 323 14.72 10.38 13.16
CA GLY A 323 14.56 10.81 11.78
C GLY A 323 13.89 12.17 11.64
N THR A 324 14.03 12.81 10.47
CA THR A 324 13.35 14.06 10.11
C THR A 324 11.99 13.80 9.49
N VAL A 325 11.03 14.70 9.74
CA VAL A 325 9.78 14.79 8.98
C VAL A 325 9.87 16.05 8.11
N SER A 326 9.72 15.91 6.78
CA SER A 326 9.81 17.01 5.82
C SER A 326 8.52 17.12 4.99
N ALA A 327 7.95 18.31 4.90
CA ALA A 327 6.84 18.63 4.01
C ALA A 327 7.25 19.79 3.10
N VAL A 328 7.46 19.51 1.82
CA VAL A 328 7.93 20.48 0.82
C VAL A 328 7.11 20.39 -0.45
N SER A 329 6.97 21.50 -1.17
CA SER A 329 6.50 21.49 -2.56
C SER A 329 7.66 21.17 -3.50
N GLY A 330 7.36 20.59 -4.68
CA GLY A 330 8.36 20.34 -5.70
C GLY A 330 8.91 21.64 -6.30
N ASP A 331 10.13 21.57 -6.81
CA ASP A 331 10.77 22.67 -7.55
C ASP A 331 10.12 22.84 -8.92
N ALA A 332 10.11 24.07 -9.44
CA ALA A 332 9.70 24.40 -10.80
C ALA A 332 10.87 25.08 -11.53
N VAL A 333 11.14 24.66 -12.79
CA VAL A 333 12.24 25.21 -13.58
C VAL A 333 11.84 26.53 -14.23
N ASP A 334 10.68 26.56 -14.91
CA ASP A 334 10.21 27.74 -15.68
C ASP A 334 8.84 28.26 -15.23
N GLY A 335 8.32 27.80 -14.10
CA GLY A 335 7.00 28.18 -13.57
C GLY A 335 7.01 28.45 -12.08
N ALA A 336 5.83 28.70 -11.50
CA ALA A 336 5.69 28.83 -10.06
C ALA A 336 5.73 27.45 -9.39
N SER A 337 6.47 27.31 -8.30
CA SER A 337 6.40 26.12 -7.43
C SER A 337 5.03 26.04 -6.71
N GLY A 338 4.66 24.84 -6.26
CA GLY A 338 3.46 24.63 -5.48
C GLY A 338 3.52 25.30 -4.10
N ALA A 339 2.36 25.47 -3.45
CA ALA A 339 2.29 25.96 -2.08
C ALA A 339 2.21 24.80 -1.07
N VAL A 340 2.83 24.98 0.10
CA VAL A 340 2.61 24.15 1.30
C VAL A 340 1.61 24.88 2.19
N ARG A 341 0.50 24.22 2.55
CA ARG A 341 -0.59 24.83 3.31
C ARG A 341 -0.91 24.01 4.57
N VAL A 342 -0.87 24.65 5.73
CA VAL A 342 -1.24 24.06 7.03
C VAL A 342 -2.35 24.89 7.64
N VAL A 343 -3.55 24.33 7.74
CA VAL A 343 -4.75 25.02 8.27
C VAL A 343 -5.59 24.04 9.11
N SER A 344 -6.27 24.55 10.12
CA SER A 344 -7.33 23.82 10.80
C SER A 344 -8.63 23.88 10.02
N GLY A 345 -9.53 22.89 10.20
CA GLY A 345 -10.86 22.89 9.60
C GLY A 345 -11.73 24.03 10.12
N SER A 346 -12.76 24.40 9.36
CA SER A 346 -13.79 25.36 9.75
C SER A 346 -14.97 24.68 10.46
N SER A 347 -15.66 25.39 11.34
CA SER A 347 -16.91 24.96 11.97
C SER A 347 -18.00 26.01 11.74
N THR A 348 -19.24 25.58 11.50
CA THR A 348 -20.39 26.47 11.35
C THR A 348 -21.05 26.84 12.67
N THR A 349 -21.00 25.99 13.67
CA THR A 349 -21.74 26.15 14.94
C THR A 349 -20.92 25.90 16.21
N GLY A 350 -19.78 25.26 16.10
CA GLY A 350 -18.91 24.91 17.23
C GLY A 350 -17.54 25.60 17.19
N PRO A 351 -16.70 25.40 18.21
CA PRO A 351 -15.32 25.89 18.20
C PRO A 351 -14.50 25.20 17.12
N VAL A 352 -13.55 25.92 16.55
CA VAL A 352 -12.58 25.40 15.57
C VAL A 352 -11.31 24.89 16.25
N GLY A 353 -10.63 23.94 15.62
CA GLY A 353 -9.34 23.44 16.07
C GLY A 353 -8.23 24.48 15.90
N SER A 354 -7.14 24.34 16.67
CA SER A 354 -5.95 25.18 16.57
C SER A 354 -4.88 24.52 15.71
N VAL A 355 -3.99 25.35 15.13
CA VAL A 355 -2.71 24.93 14.56
C VAL A 355 -1.62 25.29 15.58
N SER A 356 -0.80 24.32 16.01
CA SER A 356 0.29 24.52 16.96
C SER A 356 1.63 24.17 16.32
N VAL A 357 2.58 25.08 16.37
CA VAL A 357 3.97 24.89 15.91
C VAL A 357 4.91 25.18 17.08
N ALA A 358 5.64 24.18 17.53
CA ALA A 358 6.52 24.31 18.69
C ALA A 358 7.84 23.56 18.46
N GLY A 359 8.94 24.08 18.98
CA GLY A 359 10.20 23.36 19.11
C GLY A 359 10.11 22.31 20.23
N GLY A 360 10.84 21.22 20.12
CA GLY A 360 10.94 20.19 21.15
C GLY A 360 11.61 20.71 22.42
N SER A 361 11.24 20.15 23.58
CA SER A 361 11.87 20.44 24.85
C SER A 361 13.02 19.49 25.14
N SER A 362 14.11 19.99 25.77
CA SER A 362 15.19 19.17 26.32
C SER A 362 14.99 18.98 27.82
N GLY A 363 15.17 17.75 28.30
CA GLY A 363 15.16 17.41 29.73
C GLY A 363 16.54 17.49 30.41
N ALA A 364 17.60 17.73 29.62
CA ALA A 364 18.98 17.81 30.08
C ALA A 364 19.53 19.23 29.96
N SER A 365 20.84 19.41 30.17
CA SER A 365 21.55 20.71 30.06
C SER A 365 21.62 21.26 28.62
N GLU A 366 21.10 20.56 27.64
CA GLU A 366 21.13 20.93 26.23
C GLU A 366 20.00 21.93 25.87
N SER A 367 20.20 22.68 24.78
CA SER A 367 19.21 23.65 24.30
C SER A 367 17.96 22.97 23.76
N GLY A 368 16.79 23.56 24.00
CA GLY A 368 15.55 23.20 23.36
C GLY A 368 15.57 23.49 21.85
N GLY A 369 14.66 22.85 21.09
CA GLY A 369 14.52 23.08 19.67
C GLY A 369 14.04 24.49 19.31
N SER A 370 14.53 25.07 18.22
CA SER A 370 14.11 26.38 17.71
C SER A 370 13.01 26.24 16.64
N VAL A 371 12.18 27.28 16.52
CA VAL A 371 11.23 27.47 15.41
C VAL A 371 11.75 28.65 14.58
N LEU A 372 11.98 28.43 13.27
CA LEU A 372 12.40 29.46 12.32
C LEU A 372 11.28 29.70 11.30
N VAL A 373 10.86 30.96 11.16
CA VAL A 373 9.91 31.39 10.12
C VAL A 373 10.56 32.51 9.32
N SER A 374 10.77 32.31 8.03
CA SER A 374 11.42 33.27 7.15
C SER A 374 10.71 33.36 5.78
N GLY A 375 10.70 34.51 5.17
CA GLY A 375 10.32 34.68 3.76
C GLY A 375 11.41 34.13 2.83
N GLY A 376 11.05 33.73 1.63
CA GLY A 376 11.98 33.26 0.61
C GLY A 376 12.88 34.40 0.11
N ALA A 377 14.15 34.10 -0.17
CA ALA A 377 15.06 35.04 -0.81
C ALA A 377 14.82 35.15 -2.32
N SER A 378 15.14 36.29 -2.92
CA SER A 378 15.15 36.51 -4.37
C SER A 378 16.49 37.09 -4.79
N LEU A 379 17.03 36.64 -5.93
CA LEU A 379 18.27 37.17 -6.49
C LEU A 379 18.08 38.49 -7.22
N THR A 380 16.95 38.68 -7.92
CA THR A 380 16.72 39.83 -8.82
C THR A 380 15.37 40.51 -8.61
N GLY A 381 14.43 39.89 -7.93
CA GLY A 381 13.08 40.43 -7.67
C GLY A 381 12.86 40.73 -6.18
N SER A 382 11.62 41.07 -5.83
CA SER A 382 11.23 41.25 -4.43
C SER A 382 11.25 39.94 -3.66
N SER A 383 11.81 39.92 -2.47
CA SER A 383 11.81 38.77 -1.55
C SER A 383 10.43 38.51 -0.97
N GLY A 384 10.19 37.28 -0.48
CA GLY A 384 8.97 36.90 0.17
C GLY A 384 8.75 37.60 1.53
N SER A 385 7.52 37.88 1.88
CA SER A 385 7.11 38.47 3.16
C SER A 385 6.68 37.41 4.19
N VAL A 386 6.82 37.71 5.48
CA VAL A 386 6.20 37.00 6.59
C VAL A 386 5.09 37.90 7.18
N ASN A 387 3.84 37.45 7.13
CA ASN A 387 2.68 38.18 7.65
C ASN A 387 2.11 37.45 8.86
N VAL A 388 2.05 38.12 10.02
CA VAL A 388 1.46 37.58 11.26
C VAL A 388 0.31 38.50 11.69
N SER A 389 -0.91 37.97 11.72
CA SER A 389 -2.10 38.73 12.10
C SER A 389 -3.00 37.94 13.04
N GLY A 390 -3.69 38.62 13.93
CA GLY A 390 -4.79 38.05 14.70
C GLY A 390 -6.02 37.81 13.82
N GLY A 391 -6.89 36.87 14.21
CA GLY A 391 -8.15 36.62 13.52
C GLY A 391 -9.09 37.83 13.56
N SER A 392 -9.82 38.07 12.49
CA SER A 392 -10.84 39.12 12.42
C SER A 392 -12.21 38.61 12.88
N SER A 393 -13.00 39.48 13.52
CA SER A 393 -14.42 39.24 13.82
C SER A 393 -15.28 40.16 12.97
N SER A 394 -16.29 39.63 12.29
CA SER A 394 -17.24 40.36 11.47
C SER A 394 -18.52 40.81 12.22
N SER A 395 -18.65 40.42 13.49
CA SER A 395 -19.77 40.80 14.36
C SER A 395 -19.24 41.52 15.62
N SER A 396 -20.05 41.69 16.63
CA SER A 396 -19.70 42.38 17.92
C SER A 396 -18.60 41.71 18.73
N GLY A 397 -17.99 40.63 18.22
CA GLY A 397 -16.86 39.96 18.89
C GLY A 397 -15.56 40.76 18.79
N ILE A 398 -14.63 40.47 19.68
CA ILE A 398 -13.29 41.07 19.72
C ILE A 398 -12.38 40.33 18.76
N GLY A 399 -11.58 41.04 17.95
CA GLY A 399 -10.53 40.44 17.12
C GLY A 399 -9.46 39.73 17.96
N GLY A 400 -8.85 38.68 17.36
CA GLY A 400 -7.82 37.90 18.02
C GLY A 400 -6.53 38.72 18.22
N PRO A 401 -5.88 38.69 19.41
CA PRO A 401 -4.61 39.38 19.63
C PRO A 401 -3.42 38.62 19.05
N VAL A 402 -2.39 39.33 18.62
CA VAL A 402 -1.04 38.81 18.39
C VAL A 402 -0.19 39.09 19.65
N ARG A 403 0.47 38.07 20.21
CA ARG A 403 1.30 38.18 21.43
C ARG A 403 2.69 37.64 21.16
N ILE A 404 3.72 38.41 21.52
CA ILE A 404 5.15 38.06 21.39
C ILE A 404 5.83 38.23 22.72
N TRP A 405 6.41 37.18 23.30
CA TRP A 405 7.13 37.21 24.57
C TRP A 405 8.50 36.53 24.45
N GLY A 406 9.49 37.01 25.18
CA GLY A 406 10.70 36.25 25.50
C GLY A 406 10.40 35.08 26.43
N GLY A 407 11.21 34.05 26.39
CA GLY A 407 11.09 32.89 27.27
C GLY A 407 11.32 33.23 28.74
N LYS A 408 10.56 32.61 29.65
CA LYS A 408 10.76 32.74 31.11
C LYS A 408 11.89 31.82 31.56
N SER A 409 12.76 32.28 32.47
CA SER A 409 13.85 31.53 33.08
C SER A 409 13.96 31.85 34.58
N LEU A 410 14.58 30.95 35.36
CA LEU A 410 15.04 31.21 36.72
C LEU A 410 16.29 32.09 36.75
N GLY A 411 17.10 32.07 35.70
CA GLY A 411 18.21 32.99 35.46
C GLY A 411 17.76 34.19 34.62
N ALA A 412 18.51 34.56 33.60
CA ALA A 412 18.14 35.63 32.68
C ALA A 412 16.99 35.21 31.75
N GLY A 413 15.96 36.04 31.63
CA GLY A 413 14.85 35.83 30.69
C GLY A 413 15.30 36.04 29.24
N GLY A 414 14.56 35.44 28.29
CA GLY A 414 14.80 35.63 26.85
C GLY A 414 14.41 37.04 26.39
N SER A 415 15.18 37.60 25.44
CA SER A 415 14.91 38.90 24.82
C SER A 415 13.97 38.78 23.62
N VAL A 416 13.24 39.84 23.31
CA VAL A 416 12.53 40.07 22.05
C VAL A 416 13.29 41.18 21.31
N HIS A 417 13.71 40.93 20.06
CA HIS A 417 14.40 41.88 19.20
C HIS A 417 13.58 42.15 17.95
N VAL A 418 13.24 43.40 17.67
CA VAL A 418 12.49 43.82 16.46
C VAL A 418 13.27 44.94 15.77
N SER A 419 13.63 44.73 14.52
CA SER A 419 14.40 45.69 13.71
C SER A 419 13.92 45.71 12.26
N GLY A 420 14.05 46.85 11.60
CA GLY A 420 13.92 46.94 10.14
C GLY A 420 15.09 46.24 9.46
N GLY A 421 14.90 45.84 8.20
CA GLY A 421 15.95 45.24 7.39
C GLY A 421 17.07 46.24 7.05
N SER A 422 18.32 45.79 6.94
CA SER A 422 19.44 46.61 6.49
C SER A 422 19.52 46.69 4.95
N SER A 423 19.97 47.81 4.41
CA SER A 423 20.35 47.96 3.02
C SER A 423 21.81 48.42 2.95
N SER A 424 22.57 47.95 1.97
CA SER A 424 23.95 48.41 1.72
C SER A 424 23.99 49.64 0.79
N ASP A 425 23.03 49.80 -0.10
CA ASP A 425 23.08 50.77 -1.20
C ASP A 425 21.90 51.75 -1.24
N ASP A 426 20.87 51.51 -0.40
CA ASP A 426 19.66 52.33 -0.38
C ASP A 426 19.13 52.47 1.07
N VAL A 427 17.92 53.01 1.24
CA VAL A 427 17.31 53.25 2.54
C VAL A 427 16.98 51.94 3.26
N GLY A 428 17.38 51.80 4.52
CA GLY A 428 17.04 50.68 5.40
C GLY A 428 15.52 50.62 5.67
N GLY A 429 15.04 49.43 6.01
CA GLY A 429 13.62 49.20 6.32
C GLY A 429 13.18 49.94 7.57
N SER A 430 11.96 50.47 7.59
CA SER A 430 11.37 51.16 8.73
C SER A 430 10.71 50.21 9.75
N LEU A 431 10.66 50.58 11.01
CA LEU A 431 9.82 49.98 12.06
C LEU A 431 8.72 50.99 12.41
N ALA A 432 7.45 50.63 12.24
CA ALA A 432 6.30 51.44 12.60
C ALA A 432 5.48 50.76 13.71
N LEU A 433 5.22 51.46 14.80
CA LEU A 433 4.33 51.05 15.89
C LEU A 433 3.15 52.01 15.99
N ALA A 434 1.93 51.53 15.81
CA ALA A 434 0.73 52.36 15.85
C ALA A 434 -0.40 51.65 16.60
N GLY A 435 -1.21 52.37 17.32
CA GLY A 435 -2.48 51.89 17.85
C GLY A 435 -3.53 51.76 16.72
N GLY A 436 -4.50 50.85 16.91
CA GLY A 436 -5.57 50.61 15.95
C GLY A 436 -6.51 51.83 15.80
N VAL A 437 -7.05 51.99 14.60
CA VAL A 437 -8.08 53.02 14.29
C VAL A 437 -9.46 52.51 14.74
N GLY A 438 -10.24 53.35 15.43
CA GLY A 438 -11.60 53.05 15.86
C GLY A 438 -12.36 54.33 16.24
N ALA A 439 -13.58 54.19 16.72
CA ALA A 439 -14.36 55.35 17.27
C ALA A 439 -13.58 56.02 18.44
N THR A 440 -12.87 55.18 19.22
CA THR A 440 -11.77 55.60 20.11
C THR A 440 -10.51 54.91 19.64
N GLY A 441 -9.42 55.64 19.44
CA GLY A 441 -8.15 55.09 18.98
C GLY A 441 -7.52 54.15 20.03
N GLY A 442 -6.74 53.17 19.52
CA GLY A 442 -5.96 52.25 20.38
C GLY A 442 -4.72 52.94 20.98
N GLU A 443 -4.34 52.55 22.21
CA GLU A 443 -3.18 53.06 22.91
C GLU A 443 -1.90 52.34 22.46
N VAL A 444 -0.77 53.04 22.48
CA VAL A 444 0.58 52.46 22.38
C VAL A 444 1.32 52.74 23.69
N THR A 445 1.67 51.73 24.47
CA THR A 445 2.41 51.84 25.73
C THR A 445 3.80 51.24 25.61
N VAL A 446 4.84 51.97 25.94
CA VAL A 446 6.24 51.53 25.97
C VAL A 446 6.81 51.76 27.38
N SER A 447 7.24 50.69 28.06
CA SER A 447 7.72 50.75 29.43
C SER A 447 8.97 49.90 29.65
N GLY A 448 9.88 50.31 30.49
CA GLY A 448 10.97 49.47 31.00
C GLY A 448 10.45 48.37 31.94
N GLY A 449 11.20 47.29 32.11
CA GLY A 449 10.85 46.19 33.00
C GLY A 449 10.90 46.61 34.49
N ALA A 450 9.91 46.18 35.27
CA ALA A 450 9.90 46.34 36.70
C ALA A 450 10.87 45.35 37.38
N SER A 451 11.47 45.76 38.52
CA SER A 451 12.28 44.90 39.37
C SER A 451 11.55 44.63 40.69
N THR A 452 11.69 43.43 41.20
CA THR A 452 11.17 43.01 42.52
C THR A 452 12.17 43.23 43.67
N SER A 453 13.47 43.38 43.39
CA SER A 453 14.52 43.44 44.41
C SER A 453 15.68 44.39 44.08
N GLY A 454 15.70 45.05 42.95
CA GLY A 454 16.75 45.95 42.51
C GLY A 454 16.22 47.13 41.71
N ASN A 455 17.04 47.72 40.86
CA ASN A 455 16.63 48.85 40.01
C ASN A 455 15.75 48.39 38.85
N GLY A 456 14.74 49.16 38.51
CA GLY A 456 13.98 48.95 37.27
C GLY A 456 14.82 49.21 36.02
N ALA A 457 14.40 48.67 34.87
CA ALA A 457 15.10 48.84 33.61
C ALA A 457 14.88 50.23 33.00
N SER A 458 15.86 50.75 32.29
CA SER A 458 15.80 52.02 31.56
C SER A 458 15.02 51.88 30.25
N LEU A 459 14.36 52.95 29.81
CA LEU A 459 13.85 53.16 28.47
C LEU A 459 14.77 54.18 27.77
N ALA A 460 15.38 53.83 26.64
CA ALA A 460 16.23 54.72 25.87
C ALA A 460 15.63 54.95 24.46
N LEU A 461 15.39 56.20 24.08
CA LEU A 461 14.98 56.60 22.74
C LEU A 461 16.14 57.40 22.10
N ARG A 462 16.63 56.95 20.94
CA ARG A 462 17.72 57.57 20.23
C ARG A 462 17.46 57.57 18.75
N SER A 463 17.86 58.61 18.02
CA SER A 463 17.92 58.63 16.58
C SER A 463 19.10 57.79 16.06
N GLY A 464 19.10 57.46 14.75
CA GLY A 464 20.19 56.78 14.11
C GLY A 464 21.43 57.69 13.94
N GLU A 465 22.61 57.10 14.06
CA GLU A 465 23.91 57.75 13.79
C GLU A 465 24.14 57.82 12.29
N GLY A 466 24.75 58.90 11.81
CA GLY A 466 25.14 59.06 10.43
C GLY A 466 26.44 59.83 10.27
N PRO A 467 27.22 59.56 9.21
CA PRO A 467 28.55 60.18 8.98
C PRO A 467 28.45 61.68 8.70
N SER A 468 27.33 62.18 8.16
CA SER A 468 27.12 63.60 7.87
C SER A 468 26.22 64.29 8.92
N SER A 469 25.17 63.62 9.37
CA SER A 469 24.25 64.09 10.40
C SER A 469 23.52 62.93 11.03
N SER A 470 23.15 63.00 12.29
CA SER A 470 22.25 62.05 12.92
C SER A 470 20.79 62.37 12.57
N GLY A 471 19.90 61.39 12.75
CA GLY A 471 18.45 61.58 12.60
C GLY A 471 17.87 62.48 13.67
N GLU A 472 16.59 62.82 13.54
CA GLU A 472 15.81 63.59 14.51
C GLU A 472 15.03 62.66 15.49
N VAL A 473 14.87 63.06 16.74
CA VAL A 473 13.87 62.48 17.67
C VAL A 473 12.76 63.50 17.84
N ARG A 474 11.52 63.19 17.39
CA ARG A 474 10.35 64.09 17.49
C ARG A 474 9.28 63.54 18.41
N LEU A 475 8.86 64.33 19.39
CA LEU A 475 7.77 64.00 20.29
C LEU A 475 6.70 65.12 20.20
N ALA A 476 5.53 64.78 19.69
CA ALA A 476 4.45 65.72 19.44
C ALA A 476 3.07 65.08 19.61
N SER A 477 2.07 65.82 20.07
CA SER A 477 0.67 65.45 19.94
C SER A 477 0.17 65.70 18.52
N ALA A 478 -0.81 64.88 18.08
CA ALA A 478 -1.43 65.06 16.76
C ALA A 478 -2.35 66.29 16.71
N PRO A 479 -2.52 66.92 15.51
CA PRO A 479 -3.48 67.98 15.34
C PRO A 479 -4.93 67.51 15.46
N GLY A 480 -5.84 68.30 15.99
CA GLY A 480 -7.27 68.03 16.10
C GLY A 480 -8.04 69.30 16.47
N ALA A 481 -9.36 69.24 16.53
CA ALA A 481 -10.19 70.36 17.00
C ALA A 481 -9.79 70.80 18.45
N ALA A 482 -9.35 69.83 19.27
CA ALA A 482 -8.59 70.06 20.46
C ALA A 482 -7.41 69.11 20.47
N SER A 483 -6.18 69.59 20.57
CA SER A 483 -4.97 68.76 20.61
C SER A 483 -4.70 68.25 22.01
N GLY A 484 -4.10 67.03 22.11
CA GLY A 484 -3.65 66.48 23.39
C GLY A 484 -2.38 67.16 23.92
N GLY A 485 -2.09 67.02 25.19
CA GLY A 485 -0.85 67.50 25.81
C GLY A 485 0.32 66.52 25.64
N VAL A 486 1.53 67.02 25.71
CA VAL A 486 2.76 66.24 25.89
C VAL A 486 3.24 66.44 27.34
N TRP A 487 3.31 65.36 28.13
CA TRP A 487 3.69 65.40 29.55
C TRP A 487 5.04 64.72 29.78
N ILE A 488 5.99 65.43 30.39
CA ILE A 488 7.32 64.92 30.74
C ILE A 488 7.50 65.13 32.22
N SER A 489 7.61 64.04 33.00
CA SER A 489 7.79 64.10 34.45
C SER A 489 8.74 63.02 34.95
N SER A 490 9.43 63.28 36.02
CA SER A 490 10.14 62.24 36.77
C SER A 490 9.19 61.56 37.76
N GLY A 491 9.48 60.31 38.14
CA GLY A 491 8.72 59.56 39.12
C GLY A 491 8.92 60.14 40.57
N SER A 492 7.89 59.94 41.36
CA SER A 492 7.94 60.30 42.81
C SER A 492 8.59 59.19 43.66
N ALA A 493 9.36 59.54 44.65
CA ALA A 493 9.85 58.59 45.64
C ALA A 493 8.73 58.35 46.68
N SER A 494 8.29 57.12 46.87
CA SER A 494 7.17 56.71 47.71
C SER A 494 7.57 56.04 49.06
N VAL A 495 8.88 55.88 49.30
CA VAL A 495 9.38 55.20 50.49
C VAL A 495 9.93 56.23 51.48
N SER A 496 9.38 56.28 52.68
CA SER A 496 9.85 57.11 53.78
C SER A 496 11.12 56.50 54.41
N GLY A 497 12.29 57.04 54.06
CA GLY A 497 13.62 56.68 54.62
C GLY A 497 14.70 57.63 54.13
N SER A 498 15.80 57.75 54.87
CA SER A 498 16.87 58.75 54.63
C SER A 498 17.66 58.62 53.30
N ALA A 499 17.28 57.72 52.39
CA ALA A 499 17.92 57.48 51.06
C ALA A 499 16.96 57.60 49.91
N ALA A 500 15.69 57.97 50.04
CA ALA A 500 14.74 58.14 49.01
C ALA A 500 14.91 59.51 48.32
N SER A 501 15.30 59.52 47.02
CA SER A 501 15.34 60.74 46.21
C SER A 501 14.53 60.56 44.92
N ALA A 502 13.75 61.58 44.54
CA ALA A 502 13.08 61.61 43.28
C ALA A 502 14.10 61.82 42.11
N GLY A 503 13.79 61.29 40.92
CA GLY A 503 14.60 61.54 39.76
C GLY A 503 14.52 62.98 39.27
N GLY A 504 15.54 63.46 38.60
CA GLY A 504 15.56 64.79 37.95
C GLY A 504 15.16 64.69 36.45
N ILE A 505 14.72 65.83 35.92
CA ILE A 505 14.60 66.08 34.48
C ILE A 505 15.80 66.96 34.08
N SER A 506 16.63 66.52 33.14
CA SER A 506 17.75 67.26 32.62
C SER A 506 17.64 67.44 31.10
N MET A 507 17.71 68.66 30.65
CA MET A 507 17.79 69.02 29.21
C MET A 507 19.14 69.64 28.94
N SER A 508 19.88 69.08 28.01
CA SER A 508 21.18 69.59 27.60
C SER A 508 21.38 69.50 26.07
N VAL A 509 22.08 70.41 25.50
CA VAL A 509 22.49 70.38 24.12
C VAL A 509 23.90 69.81 23.97
N GLY A 510 24.15 69.09 22.85
CA GLY A 510 25.45 68.54 22.55
C GLY A 510 26.49 69.64 22.30
N SER A 511 27.77 69.36 22.61
CA SER A 511 28.89 70.22 22.30
C SER A 511 29.29 70.10 20.85
N SER A 512 29.70 71.18 20.21
CA SER A 512 30.28 71.25 18.87
C SER A 512 31.62 72.00 18.89
N VAL A 513 32.46 71.75 17.92
CA VAL A 513 33.72 72.45 17.73
C VAL A 513 33.56 73.84 17.09
N VAL A 514 32.44 74.06 16.38
CA VAL A 514 32.18 75.33 15.66
C VAL A 514 31.00 76.08 16.28
N ASP A 515 29.77 75.52 16.24
CA ASP A 515 28.58 76.17 16.76
C ASP A 515 27.75 75.22 17.67
N GLY A 516 27.46 75.60 18.91
CA GLY A 516 26.61 74.83 19.83
C GLY A 516 25.14 74.89 19.44
N GLY A 517 24.36 73.86 19.82
CA GLY A 517 22.90 73.87 19.63
C GLY A 517 22.21 74.78 20.63
N ASN A 518 20.92 75.09 20.42
CA ASN A 518 20.05 75.90 21.30
C ASN A 518 18.97 75.09 21.97
N VAL A 519 18.56 75.50 23.15
CA VAL A 519 17.28 75.10 23.75
C VAL A 519 16.30 76.23 23.53
N ASP A 520 15.25 76.01 22.71
CA ASP A 520 14.21 76.99 22.40
C ASP A 520 12.88 76.55 23.02
N VAL A 521 12.33 77.33 23.91
CA VAL A 521 11.04 77.10 24.56
C VAL A 521 10.08 78.25 24.22
N ARG A 522 9.02 77.93 23.48
CA ARG A 522 8.03 78.91 23.03
C ARG A 522 6.63 78.62 23.54
N ALA A 523 5.90 79.64 23.94
CA ALA A 523 4.48 79.54 24.21
C ALA A 523 3.69 79.56 22.88
N GLY A 524 2.50 78.90 22.87
CA GLY A 524 1.59 78.97 21.74
C GLY A 524 0.99 80.35 21.55
N SER A 525 0.70 80.76 20.31
CA SER A 525 -0.06 81.93 19.95
C SER A 525 -1.52 81.57 19.72
N SER A 526 -2.46 82.46 20.06
CA SER A 526 -3.86 82.39 19.66
C SER A 526 -4.08 83.51 18.67
N ASP A 527 -4.64 83.14 17.51
CA ASP A 527 -5.17 84.16 16.59
C ASP A 527 -6.63 84.41 17.02
N GLU A 528 -6.96 85.61 17.55
CA GLU A 528 -8.32 86.08 17.80
C GLU A 528 -9.02 86.45 16.49
#